data_49e2dd5c723ef260045356150e13f6eb
#
_entry.id   49e2dd5c723ef260045356150e13f6eb
#
_cell.length_a   1.000
_cell.length_b   1.000
_cell.length_c   1.000
_cell.angle_alpha   90.00
_cell.angle_beta   90.00
_cell.angle_gamma   90.00
#
_symmetry.space_group_name_H-M   'P 1'
#
loop_
_entity.id
_entity.type
_entity.pdbx_description
1 polymer ?
#
loop_
_entity_poly.entity_id
_entity_poly.type
_entity_poly.pdbx_seq_one_letter_code
_entity_poly.pdbx_strand_id
1 'polypeptide(L)'
;MIFLDTNVFVYAFSTDPKRAAARQMLAGGGLISAQVLNEFTSVMRTKARRSWEEIEHSLAVILSRFPTVLPLTLETHAAAVALARDHNVAFYDALILAAAIEAGCETLFSEDFQHGRRFGDCTIVNPFL
;
A
#
# COMPACT_ATOMS: atom_id res chain seq x y z
N MET A 1 4.76 -5.65 -12.94
CA MET A 1 4.38 -4.40 -12.25
C MET A 1 4.43 -4.58 -10.75
N ILE A 2 4.75 -3.54 -10.05
CA ILE A 2 4.93 -3.53 -8.61
C ILE A 2 3.83 -2.70 -7.98
N PHE A 3 3.27 -3.20 -6.88
CA PHE A 3 2.29 -2.49 -6.07
C PHE A 3 2.92 -2.18 -4.70
N LEU A 4 2.66 -0.99 -4.17
CA LEU A 4 3.21 -0.56 -2.88
C LEU A 4 2.09 -0.43 -1.84
N ASP A 5 2.29 -1.06 -0.69
CA ASP A 5 1.39 -0.97 0.45
C ASP A 5 1.60 0.34 1.22
N THR A 6 0.66 0.65 2.08
CA THR A 6 0.60 1.88 2.89
C THR A 6 1.86 2.16 3.68
N ASN A 7 2.45 1.14 4.32
CA ASN A 7 3.63 1.29 5.18
C ASN A 7 4.80 1.95 4.49
N VAL A 8 4.99 1.64 3.20
CA VAL A 8 6.08 2.23 2.42
C VAL A 8 5.96 3.75 2.43
N PHE A 9 4.75 4.26 2.24
CA PHE A 9 4.51 5.71 2.25
C PHE A 9 4.61 6.30 3.65
N VAL A 10 4.08 5.61 4.65
CA VAL A 10 4.18 6.06 6.05
C VAL A 10 5.64 6.23 6.45
N TYR A 11 6.48 5.24 6.18
CA TYR A 11 7.91 5.33 6.50
C TYR A 11 8.63 6.41 5.69
N ALA A 12 8.29 6.57 4.42
CA ALA A 12 8.92 7.56 3.55
C ALA A 12 8.73 9.00 4.05
N PHE A 13 7.61 9.28 4.72
CA PHE A 13 7.27 10.59 5.27
C PHE A 13 7.45 10.68 6.79
N SER A 14 8.18 9.74 7.37
CA SER A 14 8.46 9.68 8.81
C SER A 14 9.94 9.94 9.10
N THR A 15 10.31 9.87 10.39
CA THR A 15 11.69 9.89 10.84
C THR A 15 12.21 8.50 11.19
N ASP A 16 11.46 7.45 10.85
CA ASP A 16 11.82 6.07 11.11
C ASP A 16 13.11 5.68 10.37
N PRO A 17 13.96 4.80 10.95
CA PRO A 17 15.15 4.28 10.24
C PRO A 17 14.83 3.62 8.90
N LYS A 18 13.61 3.12 8.70
CA LYS A 18 13.15 2.53 7.43
C LYS A 18 12.92 3.55 6.31
N ARG A 19 13.02 4.84 6.62
CA ARG A 19 12.75 5.92 5.65
C ARG A 19 13.57 5.81 4.38
N ALA A 20 14.87 5.53 4.50
CA ALA A 20 15.75 5.45 3.33
C ALA A 20 15.33 4.34 2.37
N ALA A 21 15.05 3.13 2.90
CA ALA A 21 14.57 2.02 2.10
C ALA A 21 13.20 2.33 1.45
N ALA A 22 12.30 2.92 2.22
CA ALA A 22 10.98 3.32 1.72
C ALA A 22 11.09 4.32 0.56
N ARG A 23 11.94 5.31 0.68
CA ARG A 23 12.15 6.31 -0.37
C ARG A 23 12.75 5.72 -1.64
N GLN A 24 13.59 4.70 -1.52
CA GLN A 24 14.08 3.96 -2.68
C GLN A 24 12.95 3.23 -3.40
N MET A 25 12.01 2.66 -2.66
CA MET A 25 10.82 2.01 -3.25
C MET A 25 9.98 3.03 -4.01
N LEU A 26 9.74 4.20 -3.43
CA LEU A 26 9.00 5.27 -4.10
C LEU A 26 9.69 5.72 -5.39
N ALA A 27 11.01 5.84 -5.38
CA ALA A 27 11.78 6.25 -6.56
C ALA A 27 11.63 5.25 -7.71
N GLY A 28 11.44 3.98 -7.42
CA GLY A 28 11.20 2.94 -8.42
C GLY A 28 9.84 3.00 -9.10
N GLY A 29 8.91 3.77 -8.54
CA GLY A 29 7.54 3.85 -9.04
C GLY A 29 6.72 2.62 -8.77
N GLY A 30 5.56 2.52 -9.40
CA GLY A 30 4.65 1.40 -9.26
C GLY A 30 3.20 1.85 -9.22
N LEU A 31 2.34 0.97 -8.72
CA LEU A 31 0.90 1.22 -8.59
C LEU A 31 0.50 1.29 -7.12
N ILE A 32 -0.53 2.05 -6.87
CA ILE A 32 -1.22 2.12 -5.57
C ILE A 32 -2.72 2.12 -5.80
N SER A 33 -3.48 1.97 -4.72
CA SER A 33 -4.94 2.04 -4.75
C SER A 33 -5.44 3.18 -3.87
N ALA A 34 -6.72 3.52 -4.02
CA ALA A 34 -7.40 4.48 -3.15
C ALA A 34 -7.31 4.05 -1.69
N GLN A 35 -7.33 2.74 -1.40
CA GLN A 35 -7.20 2.24 -0.03
C GLN A 35 -5.85 2.61 0.59
N VAL A 36 -4.77 2.56 -0.18
CA VAL A 36 -3.45 3.01 0.30
C VAL A 36 -3.51 4.47 0.73
N LEU A 37 -4.12 5.32 -0.07
CA LEU A 37 -4.27 6.75 0.26
C LEU A 37 -5.15 6.95 1.50
N ASN A 38 -6.22 6.17 1.63
CA ASN A 38 -7.12 6.23 2.79
C ASN A 38 -6.37 5.87 4.08
N GLU A 39 -5.63 4.78 4.08
CA GLU A 39 -4.86 4.33 5.25
C GLU A 39 -3.72 5.30 5.57
N PHE A 40 -3.01 5.78 4.56
CA PHE A 40 -1.96 6.78 4.75
C PHE A 40 -2.51 8.03 5.44
N THR A 41 -3.61 8.57 4.94
CA THR A 41 -4.27 9.75 5.51
C THR A 41 -4.66 9.51 6.97
N SER A 42 -5.27 8.35 7.25
CA SER A 42 -5.70 8.00 8.59
C SER A 42 -4.53 7.90 9.56
N VAL A 43 -3.45 7.22 9.16
CA VAL A 43 -2.24 7.08 10.01
C VAL A 43 -1.58 8.42 10.25
N MET A 44 -1.43 9.24 9.22
CA MET A 44 -0.82 10.57 9.34
C MET A 44 -1.61 11.47 10.29
N ARG A 45 -2.94 11.39 10.23
CA ARG A 45 -3.79 12.20 11.08
C ARG A 45 -3.86 11.69 12.52
N THR A 46 -4.05 10.39 12.71
CA THR A 46 -4.35 9.83 14.03
C THR A 46 -3.12 9.40 14.82
N LYS A 47 -2.11 8.81 14.17
CA LYS A 47 -0.89 8.35 14.85
C LYS A 47 0.24 9.37 14.78
N ALA A 48 0.54 9.91 13.61
CA ALA A 48 1.60 10.90 13.45
C ALA A 48 1.15 12.31 13.83
N ARG A 49 -0.15 12.52 14.00
CA ARG A 49 -0.75 13.80 14.43
C ARG A 49 -0.34 14.98 13.54
N ARG A 50 -0.24 14.73 12.25
CA ARG A 50 0.08 15.76 11.27
C ARG A 50 -1.11 16.68 11.02
N SER A 51 -0.84 17.92 10.66
CA SER A 51 -1.88 18.86 10.25
C SER A 51 -2.48 18.44 8.89
N TRP A 52 -3.69 18.89 8.61
CA TRP A 52 -4.29 18.64 7.29
C TRP A 52 -3.45 19.24 6.17
N GLU A 53 -2.84 20.40 6.39
CA GLU A 53 -1.96 21.03 5.41
C GLU A 53 -0.74 20.13 5.10
N GLU A 54 -0.10 19.59 6.13
CA GLU A 54 1.02 18.65 5.95
C GLU A 54 0.59 17.38 5.22
N ILE A 55 -0.58 16.85 5.58
CA ILE A 55 -1.13 15.64 4.93
C ILE A 55 -1.42 15.91 3.45
N GLU A 56 -2.08 17.02 3.15
CA GLU A 56 -2.39 17.40 1.76
C GLU A 56 -1.13 17.58 0.93
N HIS A 57 -0.09 18.16 1.52
CA HIS A 57 1.21 18.30 0.85
C HIS A 57 1.83 16.92 0.55
N SER A 58 1.82 16.01 1.52
CA SER A 58 2.34 14.64 1.33
C SER A 58 1.55 13.90 0.26
N LEU A 59 0.22 14.01 0.29
CA LEU A 59 -0.63 13.39 -0.74
C LEU A 59 -0.34 13.93 -2.14
N ALA A 60 -0.09 15.24 -2.26
CA ALA A 60 0.26 15.84 -3.55
C ALA A 60 1.59 15.28 -4.08
N VAL A 61 2.58 15.09 -3.21
CA VAL A 61 3.86 14.46 -3.58
C VAL A 61 3.64 13.02 -4.04
N ILE A 62 2.85 12.24 -3.31
CA ILE A 62 2.54 10.85 -3.67
C ILE A 62 1.86 10.81 -5.04
N LEU A 63 0.82 11.61 -5.26
CA LEU A 63 0.06 11.60 -6.50
C LEU A 63 0.89 12.09 -7.70
N SER A 64 1.88 12.93 -7.49
CA SER A 64 2.79 13.34 -8.55
C SER A 64 3.69 12.21 -9.04
N ARG A 65 4.02 11.27 -8.16
CA ARG A 65 4.88 10.12 -8.47
C ARG A 65 4.10 8.87 -8.85
N PHE A 66 2.87 8.74 -8.38
CA PHE A 66 1.98 7.61 -8.61
C PHE A 66 0.67 8.11 -9.24
N PRO A 67 0.70 8.50 -10.51
CA PRO A 67 -0.48 9.10 -11.16
C PRO A 67 -1.60 8.08 -11.42
N THR A 68 -1.28 6.78 -11.44
CA THR A 68 -2.27 5.73 -11.59
C THR A 68 -2.65 5.18 -10.22
N VAL A 69 -3.83 5.57 -9.75
CA VAL A 69 -4.39 5.10 -8.48
C VAL A 69 -5.61 4.23 -8.80
N LEU A 70 -5.55 2.96 -8.38
CA LEU A 70 -6.64 2.01 -8.63
C LEU A 70 -7.82 2.32 -7.71
N PRO A 71 -9.05 2.35 -8.23
CA PRO A 71 -10.23 2.63 -7.42
C PRO A 71 -10.62 1.45 -6.54
N LEU A 72 -11.39 1.73 -5.49
CA LEU A 72 -12.10 0.70 -4.73
C LEU A 72 -13.44 0.46 -5.40
N THR A 73 -13.57 -0.69 -6.07
CA THR A 73 -14.81 -1.08 -6.70
C THR A 73 -15.54 -2.13 -5.86
N LEU A 74 -16.80 -2.41 -6.22
CA LEU A 74 -17.54 -3.49 -5.59
C LEU A 74 -16.84 -4.83 -5.83
N GLU A 75 -16.28 -5.03 -7.01
CA GLU A 75 -15.52 -6.24 -7.36
C GLU A 75 -14.27 -6.39 -6.48
N THR A 76 -13.56 -5.29 -6.25
CA THR A 76 -12.39 -5.29 -5.36
C THR A 76 -12.81 -5.65 -3.93
N HIS A 77 -13.92 -5.11 -3.47
CA HIS A 77 -14.48 -5.44 -2.14
C HIS A 77 -14.79 -6.94 -2.05
N ALA A 78 -15.49 -7.49 -3.02
CA ALA A 78 -15.87 -8.91 -3.02
C ALA A 78 -14.63 -9.82 -3.04
N ALA A 79 -13.62 -9.49 -3.85
CA ALA A 79 -12.35 -10.20 -3.89
C ALA A 79 -11.62 -10.15 -2.55
N ALA A 80 -11.63 -9.00 -1.89
CA ALA A 80 -11.03 -8.84 -0.56
C ALA A 80 -11.73 -9.68 0.50
N VAL A 81 -13.07 -9.77 0.46
CA VAL A 81 -13.83 -10.64 1.37
C VAL A 81 -13.39 -12.09 1.20
N ALA A 82 -13.28 -12.57 -0.04
CA ALA A 82 -12.83 -13.94 -0.32
C ALA A 82 -11.41 -14.19 0.17
N LEU A 83 -10.48 -13.26 -0.07
CA LEU A 83 -9.09 -13.38 0.40
C LEU A 83 -9.02 -13.43 1.93
N ALA A 84 -9.74 -12.54 2.61
CA ALA A 84 -9.76 -12.51 4.07
C ALA A 84 -10.32 -13.81 4.66
N ARG A 85 -11.41 -14.31 4.07
CA ARG A 85 -12.06 -15.55 4.51
C ARG A 85 -11.16 -16.77 4.29
N ASP A 86 -10.58 -16.90 3.10
CA ASP A 86 -9.90 -18.12 2.67
C ASP A 86 -8.43 -18.18 3.12
N HIS A 87 -7.80 -17.03 3.37
CA HIS A 87 -6.38 -16.94 3.68
C HIS A 87 -6.08 -16.32 5.04
N ASN A 88 -7.10 -16.03 5.83
CA ASN A 88 -6.96 -15.45 7.16
C ASN A 88 -6.15 -14.14 7.14
N VAL A 89 -6.44 -13.28 6.20
CA VAL A 89 -5.82 -11.97 6.04
C VAL A 89 -6.76 -10.91 6.61
N ALA A 90 -6.20 -9.92 7.31
CA ALA A 90 -6.99 -8.79 7.79
C ALA A 90 -7.68 -8.08 6.62
N PHE A 91 -8.92 -7.64 6.79
CA PHE A 91 -9.76 -7.20 5.68
C PHE A 91 -9.16 -6.01 4.91
N TYR A 92 -8.64 -4.99 5.61
CA TYR A 92 -8.08 -3.83 4.92
C TYR A 92 -6.79 -4.18 4.17
N ASP A 93 -6.00 -5.13 4.68
CA ASP A 93 -4.85 -5.68 3.96
C ASP A 93 -5.31 -6.45 2.72
N ALA A 94 -6.42 -7.18 2.85
CA ALA A 94 -7.01 -7.91 1.72
C ALA A 94 -7.50 -6.96 0.62
N LEU A 95 -7.99 -5.77 0.96
CA LEU A 95 -8.38 -4.76 -0.03
C LEU A 95 -7.17 -4.29 -0.86
N ILE A 96 -6.05 -4.11 -0.22
CA ILE A 96 -4.80 -3.73 -0.91
C ILE A 96 -4.32 -4.87 -1.79
N LEU A 97 -4.28 -6.09 -1.26
CA LEU A 97 -3.89 -7.28 -2.01
C LEU A 97 -4.81 -7.53 -3.21
N ALA A 98 -6.11 -7.39 -3.03
CA ALA A 98 -7.09 -7.56 -4.11
C ALA A 98 -6.82 -6.59 -5.26
N ALA A 99 -6.54 -5.32 -4.95
CA ALA A 99 -6.22 -4.34 -5.98
C ALA A 99 -4.93 -4.69 -6.73
N ALA A 100 -3.91 -5.15 -6.01
CA ALA A 100 -2.65 -5.58 -6.63
C ALA A 100 -2.86 -6.76 -7.59
N ILE A 101 -3.66 -7.74 -7.18
CA ILE A 101 -3.98 -8.92 -8.01
C ILE A 101 -4.79 -8.49 -9.25
N GLU A 102 -5.81 -7.66 -9.07
CA GLU A 102 -6.64 -7.16 -10.17
C GLU A 102 -5.82 -6.40 -11.22
N ALA A 103 -4.81 -5.65 -10.77
CA ALA A 103 -3.93 -4.91 -11.66
C ALA A 103 -2.88 -5.79 -12.35
N GLY A 104 -2.80 -7.07 -12.01
CA GLY A 104 -1.83 -7.99 -12.58
C GLY A 104 -0.41 -7.78 -12.07
N CYS A 105 -0.25 -7.21 -10.87
CA CYS A 105 1.07 -7.01 -10.28
C CYS A 105 1.67 -8.34 -9.84
N GLU A 106 2.90 -8.61 -10.24
CA GLU A 106 3.64 -9.78 -9.79
C GLU A 106 4.27 -9.60 -8.41
N THR A 107 4.38 -8.36 -7.93
CA THR A 107 5.00 -8.05 -6.64
C THR A 107 4.16 -7.03 -5.86
N LEU A 108 3.91 -7.34 -4.59
CA LEU A 108 3.36 -6.40 -3.61
C LEU A 108 4.42 -6.16 -2.54
N PHE A 109 4.93 -4.93 -2.45
CA PHE A 109 5.80 -4.54 -1.35
C PHE A 109 4.98 -4.23 -0.11
N SER A 110 5.12 -5.05 0.91
CA SER A 110 4.38 -4.92 2.18
C SER A 110 5.13 -5.60 3.32
N GLU A 111 5.09 -5.02 4.50
CA GLU A 111 5.57 -5.68 5.72
C GLU A 111 4.45 -6.37 6.50
N ASP A 112 3.19 -6.22 6.08
CA ASP A 112 2.01 -6.72 6.81
C ASP A 112 1.68 -8.18 6.50
N PHE A 113 2.30 -8.74 5.48
CA PHE A 113 2.14 -10.14 5.09
C PHE A 113 3.46 -10.87 5.29
N GLN A 114 3.38 -12.20 5.30
CA GLN A 114 4.57 -13.02 5.35
C GLN A 114 5.40 -12.83 4.08
N HIS A 115 6.67 -12.50 4.24
CA HIS A 115 7.60 -12.36 3.12
C HIS A 115 7.70 -13.65 2.31
N GLY A 116 7.61 -13.49 0.99
CA GLY A 116 7.66 -14.61 0.05
C GLY A 116 6.33 -15.32 -0.18
N ARG A 117 5.28 -14.98 0.57
CA ARG A 117 3.96 -15.57 0.37
C ARG A 117 3.41 -15.20 -1.00
N ARG A 118 2.76 -16.15 -1.64
CA ARG A 118 2.16 -15.95 -2.97
C ARG A 118 0.65 -16.06 -2.93
N PHE A 119 0.01 -15.18 -3.70
CA PHE A 119 -1.44 -15.20 -3.94
C PHE A 119 -1.63 -15.17 -5.45
N GLY A 120 -1.85 -16.35 -6.05
CA GLY A 120 -1.82 -16.48 -7.51
C GLY A 120 -0.44 -16.11 -8.05
N ASP A 121 -0.37 -15.14 -8.95
CA ASP A 121 0.89 -14.68 -9.54
C ASP A 121 1.52 -13.49 -8.78
N CYS A 122 0.89 -13.06 -7.69
CA CYS A 122 1.40 -11.95 -6.88
C CYS A 122 2.21 -12.47 -5.69
N THR A 123 3.46 -12.05 -5.60
CA THR A 123 4.37 -12.41 -4.50
C THR A 123 4.55 -11.23 -3.56
N ILE A 124 4.44 -11.51 -2.26
CA ILE A 124 4.69 -10.51 -1.22
C ILE A 124 6.19 -10.39 -1.00
N VAL A 125 6.69 -9.18 -1.02
CA VAL A 125 8.09 -8.87 -0.68
C VAL A 125 8.09 -7.83 0.43
N ASN A 126 8.72 -8.17 1.55
CA ASN A 126 8.94 -7.18 2.62
C ASN A 126 10.23 -6.42 2.31
N PRO A 127 10.14 -5.14 1.94
CA PRO A 127 11.32 -4.37 1.52
C PRO A 127 12.21 -3.93 2.69
N PHE A 128 11.76 -4.22 3.91
CA PHE A 128 12.44 -3.78 5.14
C PHE A 128 13.20 -4.90 5.86
N LEU A 129 13.31 -6.06 5.24
CA LEU A 129 14.12 -7.16 5.79
C LEU A 129 15.60 -6.94 5.56
#